data_a78550cf076b6d7b59b5d4c7e9c9cae2
#
_entry.id   a78550cf076b6d7b59b5d4c7e9c9cae2
#
_cell.length_a   1.000
_cell.length_b   1.000
_cell.length_c   1.000
_cell.angle_alpha   90.00
_cell.angle_beta   90.00
_cell.angle_gamma   90.00
#
_symmetry.space_group_name_H-M   'P 1'
#
loop_
_entity.id
_entity.type
_entity.pdbx_description
1 polymer ?
#
loop_
_entity_poly.entity_id
_entity_poly.type
_entity_poly.pdbx_seq_one_letter_code
_entity_poly.pdbx_strand_id
1 'polypeptide(L)'
;ENEELKAELKKLEGLALERNRELLNQTKALEMKLKETEASAVTAAQDHKQFNEEKEKILAEINQAQAENEKLRTLLANSILEEEKEALMRAAQQNGVAAQKAHDQLTRLNQENQAYKNNVSEAYYEMGNVLFQIRKYPEAAANYRKVIEHDPAHAWAYYNLAVLEDYYLNNAKSAYEHYQLYLNYKPVEEEAGEVRRRILDLNLIQKMTPTSPLKSDFDSYHKETNNPKF
;
A
#
# COMPACT_ATOMS: atom_id res chain seq x y z
N GLU A 1 23.89 -49.47 -21.90
CA GLU A 1 24.39 -48.29 -21.15
C GLU A 1 24.31 -47.00 -21.99
N ASN A 2 24.95 -46.92 -23.19
CA ASN A 2 24.88 -45.71 -24.02
C ASN A 2 23.50 -45.41 -24.62
N GLU A 3 22.71 -46.40 -24.93
CA GLU A 3 21.33 -46.25 -25.46
C GLU A 3 20.32 -45.91 -24.36
N GLU A 4 20.51 -46.39 -23.16
CA GLU A 4 19.72 -46.06 -21.97
C GLU A 4 19.96 -44.60 -21.56
N LEU A 5 21.21 -44.17 -21.52
CA LEU A 5 21.57 -42.76 -21.24
C LEU A 5 21.01 -41.79 -22.27
N LYS A 6 20.99 -42.16 -23.57
CA LYS A 6 20.36 -41.33 -24.61
C LYS A 6 18.83 -41.26 -24.45
N ALA A 7 18.20 -42.36 -24.05
CA ALA A 7 16.75 -42.38 -23.80
C ALA A 7 16.38 -41.53 -22.58
N GLU A 8 17.20 -41.56 -21.53
CA GLU A 8 17.02 -40.77 -20.33
C GLU A 8 17.26 -39.27 -20.59
N LEU A 9 18.29 -38.92 -21.38
CA LEU A 9 18.54 -37.54 -21.81
C LEU A 9 17.35 -36.99 -22.60
N LYS A 10 16.83 -37.74 -23.56
CA LYS A 10 15.66 -37.34 -24.37
C LYS A 10 14.41 -37.15 -23.52
N LYS A 11 14.24 -37.95 -22.47
CA LYS A 11 13.13 -37.80 -21.50
C LYS A 11 13.28 -36.53 -20.67
N LEU A 12 14.49 -36.23 -20.20
CA LEU A 12 14.79 -35.01 -19.45
C LEU A 12 14.63 -33.75 -20.31
N GLU A 13 15.08 -33.79 -21.57
CA GLU A 13 14.84 -32.69 -22.53
C GLU A 13 13.34 -32.45 -22.75
N GLY A 14 12.53 -33.53 -22.90
CA GLY A 14 11.07 -33.43 -23.00
C GLY A 14 10.43 -32.77 -21.78
N LEU A 15 10.81 -33.21 -20.59
CA LEU A 15 10.33 -32.62 -19.33
C LEU A 15 10.76 -31.15 -19.16
N ALA A 16 11.99 -30.83 -19.53
CA ALA A 16 12.47 -29.45 -19.48
C ALA A 16 11.71 -28.53 -20.45
N LEU A 17 11.42 -29.03 -21.65
CA LEU A 17 10.64 -28.28 -22.65
C LEU A 17 9.20 -28.05 -22.17
N GLU A 18 8.57 -29.07 -21.59
CA GLU A 18 7.22 -28.98 -21.04
C GLU A 18 7.17 -27.98 -19.87
N ARG A 19 8.15 -28.05 -18.96
CA ARG A 19 8.28 -27.11 -17.84
C ARG A 19 8.50 -25.68 -18.31
N ASN A 20 9.34 -25.46 -19.32
CA ASN A 20 9.55 -24.14 -19.92
C ASN A 20 8.28 -23.60 -20.55
N ARG A 21 7.48 -24.44 -21.21
CA ARG A 21 6.19 -24.04 -21.79
C ARG A 21 5.19 -23.66 -20.69
N GLU A 22 5.14 -24.41 -19.61
CA GLU A 22 4.30 -24.12 -18.46
C GLU A 22 4.69 -22.77 -17.81
N LEU A 23 5.99 -22.55 -17.56
CA LEU A 23 6.51 -21.30 -17.03
C LEU A 23 6.19 -20.11 -17.95
N LEU A 24 6.30 -20.28 -19.26
CA LEU A 24 5.96 -19.23 -20.22
C LEU A 24 4.47 -18.87 -20.15
N ASN A 25 3.60 -19.86 -20.00
CA ASN A 25 2.15 -19.61 -19.85
C ASN A 25 1.83 -18.91 -18.53
N GLN A 26 2.48 -19.33 -17.44
CA GLN A 26 2.34 -18.66 -16.14
C GLN A 26 2.82 -17.20 -16.21
N THR A 27 3.95 -16.94 -16.85
CA THR A 27 4.47 -15.57 -17.02
C THR A 27 3.49 -14.69 -17.80
N LYS A 28 2.92 -15.20 -18.90
CA LYS A 28 1.90 -14.47 -19.67
C LYS A 28 0.64 -14.17 -18.86
N ALA A 29 0.17 -15.13 -18.06
CA ALA A 29 -0.99 -14.94 -17.20
C ALA A 29 -0.74 -13.87 -16.13
N LEU A 30 0.46 -13.88 -15.53
CA LEU A 30 0.88 -12.85 -14.55
C LEU A 30 1.03 -11.47 -15.19
N GLU A 31 1.56 -11.37 -16.41
CA GLU A 31 1.63 -10.11 -17.16
C GLU A 31 0.25 -9.53 -17.51
N MET A 32 -0.73 -10.40 -17.81
CA MET A 32 -2.12 -9.95 -18.00
C MET A 32 -2.72 -9.42 -16.70
N LYS A 33 -2.56 -10.16 -15.60
CA LYS A 33 -3.03 -9.71 -14.27
C LYS A 33 -2.37 -8.40 -13.86
N LEU A 34 -1.08 -8.23 -14.15
CA LEU A 34 -0.37 -6.97 -13.89
C LEU A 34 -1.02 -5.79 -14.62
N LYS A 35 -1.28 -5.93 -15.93
CA LYS A 35 -1.92 -4.87 -16.72
C LYS A 35 -3.32 -4.50 -16.21
N GLU A 36 -4.09 -5.50 -15.80
CA GLU A 36 -5.43 -5.28 -15.22
C GLU A 36 -5.33 -4.50 -13.89
N THR A 37 -4.38 -4.89 -13.04
CA THR A 37 -4.15 -4.23 -11.75
C THR A 37 -3.64 -2.78 -11.95
N GLU A 38 -2.75 -2.55 -12.93
CA GLU A 38 -2.29 -1.20 -13.30
C GLU A 38 -3.45 -0.32 -13.76
N ALA A 39 -4.33 -0.83 -14.61
CA ALA A 39 -5.51 -0.09 -15.07
C ALA A 39 -6.45 0.27 -13.91
N SER A 40 -6.69 -0.68 -12.99
CA SER A 40 -7.50 -0.45 -11.79
C SER A 40 -6.89 0.61 -10.87
N ALA A 41 -5.57 0.58 -10.67
CA ALA A 41 -4.86 1.57 -9.86
C ALA A 41 -4.94 2.99 -10.46
N VAL A 42 -4.86 3.12 -11.78
CA VAL A 42 -5.01 4.42 -12.47
C VAL A 42 -6.42 4.98 -12.27
N THR A 43 -7.46 4.13 -12.41
CA THR A 43 -8.84 4.55 -12.19
C THR A 43 -9.05 5.01 -10.75
N ALA A 44 -8.59 4.24 -9.78
CA ALA A 44 -8.69 4.59 -8.36
C ALA A 44 -7.97 5.91 -8.02
N ALA A 45 -6.83 6.20 -8.67
CA ALA A 45 -6.13 7.47 -8.49
C ALA A 45 -6.92 8.68 -9.04
N GLN A 46 -7.64 8.52 -10.16
CA GLN A 46 -8.52 9.55 -10.72
C GLN A 46 -9.72 9.81 -9.81
N ASP A 47 -10.35 8.75 -9.31
CA ASP A 47 -11.48 8.84 -8.39
C ASP A 47 -11.08 9.55 -7.08
N HIS A 48 -9.88 9.27 -6.58
CA HIS A 48 -9.34 9.94 -5.40
C HIS A 48 -9.15 11.46 -5.61
N LYS A 49 -8.75 11.89 -6.82
CA LYS A 49 -8.62 13.31 -7.13
C LYS A 49 -9.99 14.00 -7.11
N GLN A 50 -10.99 13.41 -7.76
CA GLN A 50 -12.37 13.92 -7.76
C GLN A 50 -12.94 14.00 -6.35
N PHE A 51 -12.70 12.96 -5.54
CA PHE A 51 -13.07 12.95 -4.13
C PHE A 51 -12.50 14.13 -3.34
N ASN A 52 -11.22 14.44 -3.51
CA ASN A 52 -10.60 15.55 -2.80
C ASN A 52 -11.21 16.91 -3.23
N GLU A 53 -11.52 17.10 -4.51
CA GLU A 53 -12.17 18.30 -5.02
C GLU A 53 -13.60 18.46 -4.44
N GLU A 54 -14.36 17.37 -4.32
CA GLU A 54 -15.68 17.36 -3.70
C GLU A 54 -15.62 17.62 -2.21
N LYS A 55 -14.66 17.00 -1.53
CA LYS A 55 -14.40 17.24 -0.10
C LYS A 55 -14.12 18.71 0.20
N GLU A 56 -13.28 19.37 -0.59
CA GLU A 56 -12.97 20.80 -0.40
C GLU A 56 -14.21 21.68 -0.62
N LYS A 57 -15.08 21.35 -1.58
CA LYS A 57 -16.35 22.05 -1.76
C LYS A 57 -17.27 21.91 -0.55
N ILE A 58 -17.44 20.68 -0.05
CA ILE A 58 -18.27 20.42 1.14
C ILE A 58 -17.70 21.13 2.38
N LEU A 59 -16.39 21.16 2.55
CA LEU A 59 -15.76 21.91 3.64
C LEU A 59 -16.05 23.42 3.54
N ALA A 60 -16.00 23.97 2.33
CA ALA A 60 -16.34 25.38 2.10
C ALA A 60 -17.83 25.66 2.46
N GLU A 61 -18.76 24.78 2.05
CA GLU A 61 -20.17 24.88 2.38
C GLU A 61 -20.43 24.79 3.89
N ILE A 62 -19.75 23.86 4.60
CA ILE A 62 -19.83 23.75 6.07
C ILE A 62 -19.37 25.06 6.72
N ASN A 63 -18.24 25.58 6.31
CA ASN A 63 -17.68 26.82 6.88
C ASN A 63 -18.61 28.02 6.64
N GLN A 64 -19.17 28.10 5.43
CA GLN A 64 -20.15 29.14 5.11
C GLN A 64 -21.41 29.01 5.97
N ALA A 65 -21.97 27.82 6.09
CA ALA A 65 -23.16 27.57 6.90
C ALA A 65 -22.91 27.85 8.39
N GLN A 66 -21.73 27.53 8.89
CA GLN A 66 -21.34 27.86 10.28
C GLN A 66 -21.22 29.36 10.51
N ALA A 67 -20.58 30.10 9.59
CA ALA A 67 -20.47 31.55 9.68
C ALA A 67 -21.83 32.25 9.62
N GLU A 68 -22.72 31.76 8.77
CA GLU A 68 -24.09 32.28 8.67
C GLU A 68 -24.92 31.97 9.93
N ASN A 69 -24.79 30.78 10.51
CA ASN A 69 -25.39 30.43 11.79
C ASN A 69 -24.93 31.34 12.93
N GLU A 70 -23.65 31.64 13.01
CA GLU A 70 -23.11 32.53 14.03
C GLU A 70 -23.65 33.96 13.86
N LYS A 71 -23.73 34.44 12.63
CA LYS A 71 -24.33 35.73 12.30
C LYS A 71 -25.81 35.79 12.71
N LEU A 72 -26.59 34.74 12.39
CA LEU A 72 -28.02 34.64 12.76
C LEU A 72 -28.20 34.61 14.28
N ARG A 73 -27.33 33.89 15.02
CA ARG A 73 -27.35 33.86 16.48
C ARG A 73 -27.12 35.23 17.09
N THR A 74 -26.17 35.98 16.52
CA THR A 74 -25.85 37.35 16.97
C THR A 74 -27.02 38.30 16.72
N LEU A 75 -27.67 38.24 15.55
CA LEU A 75 -28.87 39.00 15.22
C LEU A 75 -30.01 38.63 16.14
N LEU A 76 -30.23 37.35 16.43
CA LEU A 76 -31.28 36.84 17.33
C LEU A 76 -31.11 37.41 18.75
N ALA A 77 -29.85 37.46 19.26
CA ALA A 77 -29.57 38.00 20.60
C ALA A 77 -29.91 39.50 20.70
N ASN A 78 -29.89 40.23 19.59
CA ASN A 78 -30.11 41.67 19.52
C ASN A 78 -31.52 42.06 19.03
N SER A 79 -32.38 41.08 18.70
CA SER A 79 -33.73 41.32 18.18
C SER A 79 -34.72 41.76 19.28
N ILE A 80 -35.50 42.83 19.03
CA ILE A 80 -36.48 43.41 19.98
C ILE A 80 -37.87 42.90 19.73
N LEU A 81 -38.19 42.36 18.52
CA LEU A 81 -39.51 41.88 18.14
C LEU A 81 -39.59 40.36 18.17
N GLU A 82 -40.59 39.79 18.88
CA GLU A 82 -40.73 38.33 19.01
C GLU A 82 -40.96 37.60 17.65
N GLU A 83 -41.67 38.24 16.69
CA GLU A 83 -41.86 37.67 15.33
C GLU A 83 -40.55 37.57 14.55
N GLU A 84 -39.67 38.56 14.65
CA GLU A 84 -38.41 38.60 14.01
C GLU A 84 -37.44 37.55 14.64
N LYS A 85 -37.52 37.40 15.97
CA LYS A 85 -36.79 36.39 16.73
C LYS A 85 -37.22 34.97 16.34
N GLU A 86 -38.51 34.69 16.19
CA GLU A 86 -38.99 33.38 15.72
C GLU A 86 -38.56 33.07 14.27
N ALA A 87 -38.56 34.07 13.38
CA ALA A 87 -38.08 33.91 12.01
C ALA A 87 -36.59 33.59 11.97
N LEU A 88 -35.78 34.30 12.77
CA LEU A 88 -34.35 34.04 12.92
C LEU A 88 -34.07 32.68 13.55
N MET A 89 -34.85 32.24 14.53
CA MET A 89 -34.74 30.90 15.10
C MET A 89 -35.00 29.81 14.07
N ARG A 90 -36.04 29.95 13.23
CA ARG A 90 -36.35 29.01 12.14
C ARG A 90 -35.22 28.96 11.11
N ALA A 91 -34.68 30.11 10.72
CA ALA A 91 -33.52 30.17 9.79
C ALA A 91 -32.27 29.52 10.39
N ALA A 92 -31.97 29.80 11.66
CA ALA A 92 -30.83 29.18 12.35
C ALA A 92 -30.96 27.65 12.46
N GLN A 93 -32.19 27.16 12.69
CA GLN A 93 -32.48 25.72 12.72
C GLN A 93 -32.33 25.07 11.34
N GLN A 94 -32.76 25.71 10.26
CA GLN A 94 -32.60 25.23 8.90
C GLN A 94 -31.11 25.16 8.52
N ASN A 95 -30.33 26.19 8.85
CA ASN A 95 -28.90 26.21 8.61
C ASN A 95 -28.16 25.16 9.46
N GLY A 96 -28.61 24.91 10.69
CA GLY A 96 -28.12 23.82 11.53
C GLY A 96 -28.31 22.44 10.90
N VAL A 97 -29.51 22.22 10.31
CA VAL A 97 -29.83 20.97 9.59
C VAL A 97 -28.96 20.82 8.32
N ALA A 98 -28.77 21.91 7.58
CA ALA A 98 -27.89 21.89 6.40
C ALA A 98 -26.42 21.57 6.76
N ALA A 99 -25.91 22.23 7.81
CA ALA A 99 -24.57 21.96 8.32
C ALA A 99 -24.41 20.50 8.80
N GLN A 100 -25.42 19.94 9.46
CA GLN A 100 -25.42 18.54 9.88
C GLN A 100 -25.38 17.59 8.67
N LYS A 101 -26.20 17.83 7.66
CA LYS A 101 -26.18 17.03 6.43
C LYS A 101 -24.82 17.08 5.71
N ALA A 102 -24.22 18.27 5.61
CA ALA A 102 -22.91 18.42 5.03
C ALA A 102 -21.82 17.68 5.85
N HIS A 103 -21.92 17.73 7.18
CA HIS A 103 -21.02 16.97 8.07
C HIS A 103 -21.17 15.45 7.87
N ASP A 104 -22.42 14.95 7.77
CA ASP A 104 -22.70 13.53 7.54
C ASP A 104 -22.15 13.08 6.17
N GLN A 105 -22.32 13.91 5.13
CA GLN A 105 -21.72 13.66 3.81
C GLN A 105 -20.20 13.60 3.88
N LEU A 106 -19.55 14.56 4.56
CA LEU A 106 -18.11 14.56 4.73
C LEU A 106 -17.63 13.30 5.46
N THR A 107 -18.33 12.88 6.50
CA THR A 107 -18.02 11.64 7.23
C THR A 107 -18.09 10.43 6.31
N ARG A 108 -19.15 10.33 5.51
CA ARG A 108 -19.31 9.27 4.51
C ARG A 108 -18.19 9.28 3.47
N LEU A 109 -17.91 10.45 2.89
CA LEU A 109 -16.85 10.61 1.91
C LEU A 109 -15.47 10.27 2.49
N ASN A 110 -15.20 10.62 3.75
CA ASN A 110 -13.95 10.22 4.41
C ASN A 110 -13.84 8.70 4.58
N GLN A 111 -14.95 8.02 4.89
CA GLN A 111 -14.98 6.55 4.97
C GLN A 111 -14.75 5.91 3.60
N GLU A 112 -15.43 6.42 2.56
CA GLU A 112 -15.22 5.97 1.18
C GLU A 112 -13.77 6.19 0.73
N ASN A 113 -13.19 7.36 1.03
CA ASN A 113 -11.78 7.65 0.73
C ASN A 113 -10.82 6.69 1.43
N GLN A 114 -11.09 6.37 2.71
CA GLN A 114 -10.24 5.40 3.40
C GLN A 114 -10.34 4.02 2.76
N ALA A 115 -11.53 3.61 2.32
CA ALA A 115 -11.72 2.37 1.59
C ALA A 115 -10.96 2.38 0.23
N TYR A 116 -11.02 3.50 -0.51
CA TYR A 116 -10.24 3.65 -1.76
C TYR A 116 -8.74 3.58 -1.52
N LYS A 117 -8.23 4.25 -0.48
CA LYS A 117 -6.82 4.19 -0.12
C LYS A 117 -6.37 2.77 0.17
N ASN A 118 -7.18 2.03 0.93
CA ASN A 118 -6.89 0.64 1.24
C ASN A 118 -6.90 -0.23 -0.03
N ASN A 119 -7.89 -0.05 -0.92
CA ASN A 119 -7.96 -0.80 -2.17
C ASN A 119 -6.77 -0.48 -3.10
N VAL A 120 -6.37 0.79 -3.19
CA VAL A 120 -5.20 1.21 -3.97
C VAL A 120 -3.91 0.64 -3.39
N SER A 121 -3.77 0.67 -2.08
CA SER A 121 -2.63 0.07 -1.37
C SER A 121 -2.54 -1.42 -1.66
N GLU A 122 -3.64 -2.15 -1.53
CA GLU A 122 -3.71 -3.59 -1.81
C GLU A 122 -3.38 -3.89 -3.27
N ALA A 123 -3.90 -3.12 -4.23
CA ALA A 123 -3.58 -3.28 -5.65
C ALA A 123 -2.07 -3.12 -5.93
N TYR A 124 -1.41 -2.13 -5.33
CA TYR A 124 0.04 -1.98 -5.43
C TYR A 124 0.78 -3.12 -4.74
N TYR A 125 0.28 -3.62 -3.61
CA TYR A 125 0.88 -4.75 -2.92
C TYR A 125 0.82 -6.02 -3.76
N GLU A 126 -0.33 -6.36 -4.31
CA GLU A 126 -0.49 -7.48 -5.23
C GLU A 126 0.39 -7.34 -6.48
N MET A 127 0.47 -6.13 -7.05
CA MET A 127 1.33 -5.85 -8.21
C MET A 127 2.81 -6.04 -7.85
N GLY A 128 3.23 -5.58 -6.68
CA GLY A 128 4.57 -5.82 -6.14
C GLY A 128 4.88 -7.31 -6.03
N ASN A 129 3.94 -8.09 -5.51
CA ASN A 129 4.07 -9.54 -5.36
C ASN A 129 4.19 -10.25 -6.72
N VAL A 130 3.36 -9.89 -7.70
CA VAL A 130 3.43 -10.45 -9.06
C VAL A 130 4.77 -10.12 -9.71
N LEU A 131 5.23 -8.86 -9.60
CA LEU A 131 6.52 -8.42 -10.14
C LEU A 131 7.71 -9.16 -9.49
N PHE A 132 7.62 -9.42 -8.20
CA PHE A 132 8.60 -10.24 -7.48
C PHE A 132 8.66 -11.66 -8.06
N GLN A 133 7.51 -12.30 -8.26
CA GLN A 133 7.41 -13.66 -8.82
C GLN A 133 8.04 -13.77 -10.21
N ILE A 134 7.85 -12.75 -11.05
CA ILE A 134 8.46 -12.69 -12.39
C ILE A 134 9.87 -12.08 -12.40
N ARG A 135 10.48 -11.90 -11.23
CA ARG A 135 11.83 -11.41 -11.00
C ARG A 135 12.10 -9.98 -11.48
N LYS A 136 11.07 -9.16 -11.63
CA LYS A 136 11.19 -7.71 -11.90
C LYS A 136 11.35 -6.96 -10.58
N TYR A 137 12.50 -7.17 -9.92
CA TYR A 137 12.76 -6.70 -8.56
C TYR A 137 12.74 -5.17 -8.40
N PRO A 138 13.30 -4.35 -9.31
CA PRO A 138 13.22 -2.90 -9.18
C PRO A 138 11.78 -2.37 -9.26
N GLU A 139 10.97 -2.92 -10.15
CA GLU A 139 9.56 -2.57 -10.32
C GLU A 139 8.72 -3.05 -9.12
N ALA A 140 9.01 -4.23 -8.59
CA ALA A 140 8.38 -4.72 -7.37
C ALA A 140 8.64 -3.77 -6.18
N ALA A 141 9.91 -3.35 -6.00
CA ALA A 141 10.29 -2.39 -4.96
C ALA A 141 9.57 -1.04 -5.13
N ALA A 142 9.42 -0.55 -6.36
CA ALA A 142 8.68 0.67 -6.64
C ALA A 142 7.21 0.56 -6.22
N ASN A 143 6.58 -0.60 -6.45
CA ASN A 143 5.19 -0.83 -6.04
C ASN A 143 5.05 -0.95 -4.53
N TYR A 144 5.94 -1.65 -3.82
CA TYR A 144 5.89 -1.65 -2.35
C TYR A 144 6.10 -0.26 -1.74
N ARG A 145 6.90 0.62 -2.36
CA ARG A 145 6.99 2.03 -1.92
C ARG A 145 5.66 2.77 -2.08
N LYS A 146 4.93 2.53 -3.18
CA LYS A 146 3.58 3.09 -3.35
C LYS A 146 2.59 2.57 -2.31
N VAL A 147 2.69 1.29 -1.91
CA VAL A 147 1.91 0.77 -0.78
C VAL A 147 2.15 1.63 0.46
N ILE A 148 3.42 1.86 0.80
CA ILE A 148 3.82 2.64 1.97
C ILE A 148 3.35 4.11 1.88
N GLU A 149 3.32 4.69 0.68
CA GLU A 149 2.77 6.05 0.46
C GLU A 149 1.27 6.13 0.76
N HIS A 150 0.50 5.09 0.40
CA HIS A 150 -0.95 5.06 0.62
C HIS A 150 -1.36 4.52 1.99
N ASP A 151 -0.61 3.55 2.50
CA ASP A 151 -0.78 2.96 3.83
C ASP A 151 0.58 2.86 4.54
N PRO A 152 0.98 3.92 5.26
CA PRO A 152 2.25 3.93 6.01
C PRO A 152 2.33 2.89 7.13
N ALA A 153 1.22 2.25 7.52
CA ALA A 153 1.19 1.22 8.53
C ALA A 153 1.26 -0.21 7.97
N HIS A 154 1.39 -0.36 6.66
CA HIS A 154 1.41 -1.67 5.99
C HIS A 154 2.71 -2.42 6.26
N ALA A 155 2.77 -3.16 7.36
CA ALA A 155 3.98 -3.84 7.82
C ALA A 155 4.62 -4.74 6.74
N TRP A 156 3.83 -5.56 6.04
CA TRP A 156 4.33 -6.48 5.02
C TRP A 156 4.96 -5.79 3.81
N ALA A 157 4.54 -4.57 3.48
CA ALA A 157 5.19 -3.81 2.41
C ALA A 157 6.62 -3.41 2.81
N TYR A 158 6.84 -3.01 4.06
CA TYR A 158 8.19 -2.76 4.58
C TYR A 158 9.05 -4.02 4.58
N TYR A 159 8.49 -5.15 5.01
CA TYR A 159 9.21 -6.42 5.00
C TYR A 159 9.63 -6.83 3.59
N ASN A 160 8.68 -6.88 2.64
CA ASN A 160 8.95 -7.28 1.27
C ASN A 160 9.93 -6.34 0.56
N LEU A 161 9.81 -5.03 0.82
CA LEU A 161 10.75 -4.03 0.31
C LEU A 161 12.15 -4.24 0.90
N ALA A 162 12.26 -4.49 2.20
CA ALA A 162 13.53 -4.77 2.87
C ALA A 162 14.19 -6.03 2.29
N VAL A 163 13.43 -7.12 2.09
CA VAL A 163 13.92 -8.36 1.46
C VAL A 163 14.44 -8.09 0.05
N LEU A 164 13.72 -7.31 -0.77
CA LEU A 164 14.17 -6.94 -2.11
C LEU A 164 15.46 -6.15 -2.10
N GLU A 165 15.55 -5.15 -1.23
CA GLU A 165 16.72 -4.27 -1.11
C GLU A 165 17.94 -5.01 -0.59
N ASP A 166 17.73 -5.97 0.31
CA ASP A 166 18.78 -6.79 0.92
C ASP A 166 19.35 -7.83 -0.08
N TYR A 167 18.49 -8.64 -0.66
CA TYR A 167 18.92 -9.84 -1.41
C TYR A 167 19.06 -9.63 -2.92
N TYR A 168 18.32 -8.67 -3.48
CA TYR A 168 18.19 -8.54 -4.94
C TYR A 168 18.66 -7.19 -5.48
N LEU A 169 18.58 -6.11 -4.69
CA LEU A 169 18.94 -4.76 -5.13
C LEU A 169 20.25 -4.25 -4.51
N ASN A 170 20.90 -5.07 -3.68
CA ASN A 170 22.17 -4.76 -3.02
C ASN A 170 22.18 -3.41 -2.28
N ASN A 171 21.08 -3.08 -1.60
CA ASN A 171 20.91 -1.84 -0.86
C ASN A 171 20.75 -2.12 0.64
N ALA A 172 21.81 -2.59 1.28
CA ALA A 172 21.84 -3.02 2.68
C ALA A 172 21.40 -1.89 3.66
N LYS A 173 21.67 -0.63 3.31
CA LYS A 173 21.29 0.51 4.16
C LYS A 173 19.77 0.69 4.20
N SER A 174 19.12 0.76 3.04
CA SER A 174 17.66 0.89 2.98
C SER A 174 16.97 -0.34 3.54
N ALA A 175 17.49 -1.54 3.28
CA ALA A 175 16.98 -2.78 3.85
C ALA A 175 16.96 -2.73 5.38
N TYR A 176 18.06 -2.28 6.00
CA TYR A 176 18.13 -2.09 7.45
C TYR A 176 17.03 -1.14 7.97
N GLU A 177 16.84 0.00 7.31
CA GLU A 177 15.82 0.99 7.68
C GLU A 177 14.40 0.42 7.56
N HIS A 178 14.11 -0.29 6.47
CA HIS A 178 12.79 -0.89 6.24
C HIS A 178 12.49 -2.08 7.15
N TYR A 179 13.48 -2.92 7.49
CA TYR A 179 13.31 -3.94 8.51
C TYR A 179 13.00 -3.36 9.90
N GLN A 180 13.61 -2.23 10.26
CA GLN A 180 13.27 -1.55 11.52
C GLN A 180 11.82 -1.03 11.51
N LEU A 181 11.38 -0.44 10.38
CA LEU A 181 10.01 0.04 10.23
C LEU A 181 9.01 -1.12 10.32
N TYR A 182 9.30 -2.27 9.69
CA TYR A 182 8.49 -3.47 9.85
C TYR A 182 8.30 -3.86 11.31
N LEU A 183 9.37 -3.90 12.11
CA LEU A 183 9.30 -4.24 13.53
C LEU A 183 8.47 -3.23 14.35
N ASN A 184 8.38 -1.97 13.93
CA ASN A 184 7.59 -0.96 14.60
C ASN A 184 6.08 -1.15 14.41
N TYR A 185 5.64 -1.83 13.34
CA TYR A 185 4.23 -2.06 13.02
C TYR A 185 3.68 -3.40 13.54
N LYS A 186 4.22 -3.93 14.62
CA LYS A 186 3.77 -5.16 15.33
C LYS A 186 3.78 -6.39 14.42
N PRO A 187 4.94 -6.85 13.98
CA PRO A 187 5.05 -8.09 13.21
C PRO A 187 4.62 -9.30 14.06
N VAL A 188 4.31 -10.40 13.37
CA VAL A 188 4.15 -11.71 14.04
C VAL A 188 5.46 -12.08 14.75
N GLU A 189 5.41 -12.55 16.01
CA GLU A 189 6.61 -12.80 16.83
C GLU A 189 7.60 -13.79 16.19
N GLU A 190 7.09 -14.77 15.45
CA GLU A 190 7.91 -15.78 14.77
C GLU A 190 8.86 -15.16 13.76
N GLU A 191 8.36 -14.23 12.94
CA GLU A 191 9.15 -13.54 11.89
C GLU A 191 10.02 -12.41 12.47
N ALA A 192 9.56 -11.79 13.54
CA ALA A 192 10.28 -10.72 14.22
C ALA A 192 11.68 -11.17 14.71
N GLY A 193 11.81 -12.42 15.13
CA GLY A 193 13.08 -12.99 15.58
C GLY A 193 14.13 -13.06 14.48
N GLU A 194 13.73 -13.47 13.28
CA GLU A 194 14.63 -13.54 12.12
C GLU A 194 15.02 -12.14 11.62
N VAL A 195 14.05 -11.24 11.55
CA VAL A 195 14.31 -9.85 11.14
C VAL A 195 15.25 -9.14 12.11
N ARG A 196 15.09 -9.33 13.42
CA ARG A 196 16.03 -8.76 14.42
C ARG A 196 17.45 -9.28 14.22
N ARG A 197 17.65 -10.58 13.94
CA ARG A 197 18.96 -11.13 13.60
C ARG A 197 19.53 -10.49 12.35
N ARG A 198 18.72 -10.38 11.27
CA ARG A 198 19.18 -9.79 10.02
C ARG A 198 19.56 -8.31 10.18
N ILE A 199 18.82 -7.55 10.97
CA ILE A 199 19.17 -6.16 11.34
C ILE A 199 20.57 -6.10 12.01
N LEU A 200 20.87 -7.03 12.92
CA LEU A 200 22.20 -7.08 13.56
C LEU A 200 23.29 -7.34 12.53
N ASP A 201 23.09 -8.29 11.62
CA ASP A 201 24.05 -8.61 10.56
C ASP A 201 24.29 -7.41 9.64
N LEU A 202 23.21 -6.75 9.19
CA LEU A 202 23.28 -5.56 8.34
C LEU A 202 24.02 -4.40 9.04
N ASN A 203 23.79 -4.21 10.34
CA ASN A 203 24.47 -3.20 11.13
C ASN A 203 25.99 -3.50 11.26
N LEU A 204 26.34 -4.77 11.43
CA LEU A 204 27.75 -5.20 11.46
C LEU A 204 28.42 -4.97 10.09
N ILE A 205 27.73 -5.34 9.01
CA ILE A 205 28.23 -5.11 7.63
C ILE A 205 28.48 -3.61 7.41
N GLN A 206 27.53 -2.74 7.79
CA GLN A 206 27.70 -1.29 7.65
C GLN A 206 28.88 -0.74 8.47
N LYS A 207 29.20 -1.34 9.61
CA LYS A 207 30.32 -0.93 10.46
C LYS A 207 31.68 -1.47 10.03
N MET A 208 31.70 -2.64 9.36
CA MET A 208 32.95 -3.34 9.07
C MET A 208 33.52 -3.05 7.68
N THR A 209 32.70 -2.64 6.70
CA THR A 209 33.24 -2.35 5.35
C THR A 209 32.40 -1.36 4.54
N PRO A 210 33.06 -0.47 3.76
CA PRO A 210 32.40 0.24 2.65
C PRO A 210 32.24 -0.63 1.38
N THR A 211 32.79 -1.84 1.32
CA THR A 211 32.84 -2.64 0.07
C THR A 211 33.05 -4.13 0.32
N SER A 212 32.03 -4.93 0.59
CA SER A 212 31.89 -6.32 0.08
C SER A 212 30.64 -7.02 0.67
N PRO A 213 29.80 -7.70 -0.12
CA PRO A 213 28.68 -8.45 0.42
C PRO A 213 29.17 -9.75 1.05
N LEU A 214 29.10 -9.87 2.37
CA LEU A 214 29.20 -11.16 3.05
C LEU A 214 27.87 -11.92 2.79
N LYS A 215 27.95 -12.98 1.99
CA LYS A 215 26.88 -13.97 1.91
C LYS A 215 26.82 -14.69 3.25
N SER A 216 25.80 -14.40 4.07
CA SER A 216 25.54 -15.16 5.29
C SER A 216 24.78 -16.46 4.96
N ASP A 217 24.89 -17.47 5.83
CA ASP A 217 24.20 -18.78 5.72
C ASP A 217 22.65 -18.69 5.70
N PHE A 218 22.11 -17.49 5.76
CA PHE A 218 20.69 -17.18 5.61
C PHE A 218 20.15 -17.54 4.20
N ASP A 219 21.05 -17.58 3.19
CA ASP A 219 20.72 -18.00 1.81
C ASP A 219 20.17 -19.43 1.70
N SER A 220 20.49 -20.32 2.66
CA SER A 220 20.01 -21.71 2.65
C SER A 220 18.60 -21.86 3.19
N TYR A 221 18.23 -21.03 4.18
CA TYR A 221 16.93 -21.13 4.85
C TYR A 221 15.79 -20.48 4.04
N HIS A 222 16.08 -19.39 3.34
CA HIS A 222 15.09 -18.65 2.55
C HIS A 222 14.89 -19.15 1.11
N LYS A 223 15.73 -20.03 0.59
CA LYS A 223 15.49 -20.67 -0.71
C LYS A 223 14.28 -21.61 -0.71
N GLU A 224 13.91 -22.12 0.46
CA GLU A 224 12.76 -23.03 0.62
C GLU A 224 11.50 -22.33 1.17
N THR A 225 11.64 -21.19 1.85
CA THR A 225 10.52 -20.51 2.53
C THR A 225 10.20 -19.10 2.01
N ASN A 226 11.04 -18.55 1.10
CA ASN A 226 10.88 -17.19 0.57
C ASN A 226 9.82 -17.11 -0.53
N ASN A 227 8.59 -17.34 -0.14
CA ASN A 227 7.47 -16.71 -0.79
C ASN A 227 7.13 -15.47 0.02
N PRO A 228 7.07 -14.26 -0.59
CA PRO A 228 6.43 -13.14 0.06
C PRO A 228 5.09 -13.64 0.59
N LYS A 229 4.74 -13.34 1.84
CA LYS A 229 3.44 -13.77 2.37
C LYS A 229 2.35 -13.00 1.64
N PHE A 230 1.70 -13.69 0.73
CA PHE A 230 0.57 -13.24 -0.07
C PHE A 230 -0.74 -13.48 0.66
#